data_6a02271c6ad55dc4820d5b8d48a4701c
#
_entry.id   6a02271c6ad55dc4820d5b8d48a4701c
#
_cell.length_a   1.000
_cell.length_b   1.000
_cell.length_c   1.000
_cell.angle_alpha   90.00
_cell.angle_beta   90.00
_cell.angle_gamma   90.00
#
_symmetry.space_group_name_H-M   'P 1'
#
loop_
_entity.id
_entity.type
_entity.pdbx_description
1 polymer ?
#
loop_
_entity_poly.entity_id
_entity_poly.type
_entity_poly.pdbx_seq_one_letter_code
_entity_poly.pdbx_strand_id
1 'polypeptide(L)'
;MPIYRSKRPARVLSNQEKLNLFRDCTVVHPHLKKAYEEFRDAVNNPGGASVIFLFGPTGVGKTTLLRQIMKVMVSEKMRRLERDLNYLPVATVEARAPESGSFDWKVYYQSVLTSLTELSASDYSIPNRSKLKKSKSYQRSVGSSNSHLSTLREQVIVNIQHRDLVVFLTDEAQRFSKLASSSRQQVQMDALQSMASMTNTLHGLFGTYELLEFRNLSGQLSRRSIDIHFPRYQADCSEDLIEFQRVLKSFGEKMTLEKAPELEIHWEFFYERSIGCVGILKDWLSQAYRKALEESASTLREHHWRSYKCWLLCVGY
;
A
#
# COMPACT_ATOMS: atom_id res chain seq x y z
N MET A 1 -24.28 9.72 -49.47
CA MET A 1 -22.90 9.20 -49.32
C MET A 1 -22.64 8.90 -47.88
N PRO A 2 -22.40 7.64 -47.44
CA PRO A 2 -22.09 7.32 -46.09
C PRO A 2 -20.64 7.64 -45.78
N ILE A 3 -20.42 8.44 -44.74
CA ILE A 3 -19.09 8.81 -44.24
C ILE A 3 -18.45 7.60 -43.58
N TYR A 4 -17.45 7.03 -44.25
CA TYR A 4 -16.62 5.95 -43.73
C TYR A 4 -15.80 6.49 -42.53
N ARG A 5 -16.22 6.23 -41.30
CA ARG A 5 -15.38 6.43 -40.13
C ARG A 5 -14.27 5.38 -40.17
N SER A 6 -13.09 5.77 -40.58
CA SER A 6 -11.89 4.93 -40.49
C SER A 6 -11.68 4.53 -39.03
N LYS A 7 -11.82 3.25 -38.74
CA LYS A 7 -11.34 2.67 -37.44
C LYS A 7 -9.83 2.92 -37.40
N ARG A 8 -9.37 3.77 -36.46
CA ARG A 8 -7.94 3.88 -36.19
C ARG A 8 -7.41 2.46 -35.90
N PRO A 9 -6.28 2.05 -36.49
CA PRO A 9 -5.70 0.74 -36.20
C PRO A 9 -5.43 0.64 -34.69
N ALA A 10 -5.78 -0.49 -34.10
CA ALA A 10 -5.50 -0.76 -32.68
C ALA A 10 -3.98 -0.61 -32.47
N ARG A 11 -3.59 0.30 -31.61
CA ARG A 11 -2.17 0.57 -31.31
C ARG A 11 -1.55 -0.71 -30.74
N VAL A 12 -0.58 -1.28 -31.42
CA VAL A 12 0.18 -2.42 -30.93
C VAL A 12 1.06 -1.96 -29.78
N LEU A 13 0.83 -2.53 -28.58
CA LEU A 13 1.60 -2.21 -27.39
C LEU A 13 3.02 -2.77 -27.51
N SER A 14 4.01 -1.96 -27.12
CA SER A 14 5.39 -2.43 -26.96
C SER A 14 5.49 -3.42 -25.76
N ASN A 15 6.55 -4.23 -25.75
CA ASN A 15 6.81 -5.16 -24.65
C ASN A 15 6.89 -4.44 -23.29
N GLN A 16 7.47 -3.24 -23.25
CA GLN A 16 7.54 -2.43 -22.02
C GLN A 16 6.17 -1.95 -21.57
N GLU A 17 5.31 -1.51 -22.50
CA GLU A 17 3.94 -1.10 -22.18
C GLU A 17 3.10 -2.28 -21.66
N LYS A 18 3.22 -3.46 -22.28
CA LYS A 18 2.58 -4.70 -21.82
C LYS A 18 3.02 -5.08 -20.41
N LEU A 19 4.32 -5.03 -20.14
CA LEU A 19 4.88 -5.33 -18.81
C LEU A 19 4.42 -4.32 -17.76
N ASN A 20 4.39 -3.04 -18.08
CA ASN A 20 3.92 -2.00 -17.16
C ASN A 20 2.43 -2.18 -16.84
N LEU A 21 1.60 -2.47 -17.83
CA LEU A 21 0.18 -2.77 -17.61
C LEU A 21 -0.02 -3.97 -16.67
N PHE A 22 0.79 -5.02 -16.82
CA PHE A 22 0.73 -6.17 -15.91
C PHE A 22 1.21 -5.81 -14.50
N ARG A 23 2.28 -5.03 -14.34
CA ARG A 23 2.78 -4.58 -13.04
C ARG A 23 1.79 -3.67 -12.31
N ASP A 24 1.07 -2.84 -13.06
CA ASP A 24 0.08 -1.90 -12.50
C ASP A 24 -1.28 -2.57 -12.24
N CYS A 25 -1.53 -3.76 -12.83
CA CYS A 25 -2.79 -4.45 -12.61
C CYS A 25 -2.91 -4.94 -11.15
N THR A 26 -4.12 -4.89 -10.63
CA THR A 26 -4.47 -5.52 -9.35
C THR A 26 -5.46 -6.64 -9.61
N VAL A 27 -5.17 -7.83 -9.10
CA VAL A 27 -6.13 -8.92 -9.03
C VAL A 27 -6.89 -8.79 -7.71
N VAL A 28 -8.19 -8.52 -7.83
CA VAL A 28 -9.07 -8.47 -6.65
C VAL A 28 -9.39 -9.91 -6.25
N HIS A 29 -9.02 -10.28 -5.04
CA HIS A 29 -9.21 -11.61 -4.49
C HIS A 29 -9.85 -11.53 -3.10
N PRO A 30 -10.47 -12.62 -2.58
CA PRO A 30 -11.27 -12.58 -1.36
C PRO A 30 -10.55 -11.95 -0.15
N HIS A 31 -9.32 -12.33 0.14
CA HIS A 31 -8.58 -11.78 1.27
C HIS A 31 -8.32 -10.27 1.12
N LEU A 32 -7.98 -9.79 -0.09
CA LEU A 32 -7.82 -8.36 -0.37
C LEU A 32 -9.14 -7.61 -0.19
N LYS A 33 -10.24 -8.19 -0.71
CA LYS A 33 -11.57 -7.60 -0.60
C LYS A 33 -12.02 -7.53 0.86
N LYS A 34 -11.85 -8.60 1.61
CA LYS A 34 -12.20 -8.66 3.04
C LYS A 34 -11.42 -7.62 3.85
N ALA A 35 -10.09 -7.57 3.70
CA ALA A 35 -9.27 -6.58 4.40
C ALA A 35 -9.64 -5.13 4.03
N TYR A 36 -10.01 -4.88 2.77
CA TYR A 36 -10.51 -3.58 2.34
C TYR A 36 -11.86 -3.22 2.98
N GLU A 37 -12.81 -4.16 3.01
CA GLU A 37 -14.14 -3.95 3.59
C GLU A 37 -14.05 -3.71 5.11
N GLU A 38 -13.25 -4.50 5.82
CA GLU A 38 -12.98 -4.31 7.25
C GLU A 38 -12.33 -2.95 7.53
N PHE A 39 -11.36 -2.54 6.70
CA PHE A 39 -10.72 -1.23 6.84
C PHE A 39 -11.71 -0.08 6.59
N ARG A 40 -12.53 -0.19 5.56
CA ARG A 40 -13.55 0.80 5.24
C ARG A 40 -14.59 0.91 6.35
N ASP A 41 -15.02 -0.21 6.91
CA ASP A 41 -15.94 -0.22 8.05
C ASP A 41 -15.32 0.43 9.28
N ALA A 42 -14.07 0.10 9.61
CA ALA A 42 -13.33 0.72 10.70
C ALA A 42 -13.17 2.25 10.54
N VAL A 43 -12.99 2.75 9.32
CA VAL A 43 -12.93 4.19 9.04
C VAL A 43 -14.29 4.86 9.21
N ASN A 44 -15.37 4.20 8.78
CA ASN A 44 -16.72 4.75 8.85
C ASN A 44 -17.34 4.65 10.27
N ASN A 45 -16.96 3.61 11.01
CA ASN A 45 -17.51 3.26 12.33
C ASN A 45 -16.37 2.98 13.33
N PRO A 46 -15.56 4.00 13.69
CA PRO A 46 -14.36 3.76 14.50
C PRO A 46 -14.65 3.36 15.96
N GLY A 47 -15.87 3.55 16.46
CA GLY A 47 -16.25 3.11 17.81
C GLY A 47 -15.38 3.64 18.96
N GLY A 48 -14.74 4.80 18.76
CA GLY A 48 -13.77 5.39 19.70
C GLY A 48 -12.32 4.91 19.49
N ALA A 49 -12.05 4.09 18.47
CA ALA A 49 -10.70 3.77 18.06
C ALA A 49 -10.01 5.01 17.45
N SER A 50 -8.72 5.15 17.72
CA SER A 50 -7.86 6.18 17.14
C SER A 50 -6.80 5.59 16.21
N VAL A 51 -6.58 4.28 16.28
CA VAL A 51 -5.58 3.57 15.48
C VAL A 51 -6.18 2.29 14.89
N ILE A 52 -5.89 2.03 13.62
CA ILE A 52 -6.19 0.78 12.93
C ILE A 52 -4.85 0.09 12.65
N PHE A 53 -4.69 -1.14 13.13
CA PHE A 53 -3.55 -2.00 12.79
C PHE A 53 -3.95 -2.95 11.69
N LEU A 54 -3.33 -2.82 10.52
CA LEU A 54 -3.46 -3.78 9.43
C LEU A 54 -2.14 -4.56 9.31
N PHE A 55 -2.18 -5.82 9.64
CA PHE A 55 -1.00 -6.67 9.69
C PHE A 55 -1.17 -7.96 8.88
N GLY A 56 -0.06 -8.47 8.41
CA GLY A 56 0.02 -9.70 7.63
C GLY A 56 1.43 -9.96 7.13
N PRO A 57 1.70 -11.12 6.53
CA PRO A 57 3.05 -11.48 6.10
C PRO A 57 3.59 -10.53 5.02
N THR A 58 4.91 -10.49 4.88
CA THR A 58 5.56 -9.74 3.79
C THR A 58 5.10 -10.31 2.44
N GLY A 59 4.84 -9.41 1.48
CA GLY A 59 4.43 -9.82 0.14
C GLY A 59 2.98 -10.29 -0.01
N VAL A 60 2.11 -10.16 1.01
CA VAL A 60 0.68 -10.48 0.88
C VAL A 60 -0.09 -9.45 0.04
N GLY A 61 0.42 -8.22 -0.07
CA GLY A 61 -0.22 -7.15 -0.85
C GLY A 61 -0.68 -5.94 -0.03
N LYS A 62 -0.15 -5.73 1.19
CA LYS A 62 -0.52 -4.60 2.07
C LYS A 62 -0.39 -3.24 1.40
N THR A 63 0.73 -2.97 0.74
CA THR A 63 0.95 -1.71 -0.01
C THR A 63 -0.02 -1.56 -1.18
N THR A 64 -0.42 -2.67 -1.82
CA THR A 64 -1.45 -2.66 -2.87
C THR A 64 -2.81 -2.29 -2.29
N LEU A 65 -3.18 -2.87 -1.15
CA LEU A 65 -4.40 -2.53 -0.41
C LEU A 65 -4.41 -1.05 0.00
N LEU A 66 -3.31 -0.55 0.56
CA LEU A 66 -3.14 0.85 0.93
C LEU A 66 -3.40 1.78 -0.26
N ARG A 67 -2.78 1.52 -1.41
CA ARG A 67 -3.00 2.29 -2.65
C ARG A 67 -4.45 2.24 -3.12
N GLN A 68 -5.11 1.08 -2.99
CA GLN A 68 -6.52 0.93 -3.35
C GLN A 68 -7.43 1.75 -2.42
N ILE A 69 -7.18 1.71 -1.10
CA ILE A 69 -7.89 2.54 -0.11
C ILE A 69 -7.77 4.02 -0.49
N MET A 70 -6.56 4.48 -0.74
CA MET A 70 -6.32 5.87 -1.15
C MET A 70 -7.09 6.25 -2.41
N LYS A 71 -7.03 5.41 -3.47
CA LYS A 71 -7.76 5.64 -4.73
C LYS A 71 -9.25 5.82 -4.50
N VAL A 72 -9.85 4.93 -3.73
CA VAL A 72 -11.30 4.95 -3.47
C VAL A 72 -11.67 6.15 -2.64
N MET A 73 -10.96 6.44 -1.53
CA MET A 73 -11.24 7.58 -0.67
C MET A 73 -11.14 8.92 -1.42
N VAL A 74 -10.14 9.06 -2.28
CA VAL A 74 -10.00 10.25 -3.13
C VAL A 74 -11.16 10.35 -4.12
N SER A 75 -11.52 9.24 -4.79
CA SER A 75 -12.61 9.25 -5.77
C SER A 75 -13.98 9.56 -5.14
N GLU A 76 -14.27 9.00 -3.97
CA GLU A 76 -15.51 9.26 -3.23
C GLU A 76 -15.64 10.73 -2.76
N LYS A 77 -14.52 11.38 -2.46
CA LYS A 77 -14.47 12.75 -1.98
C LYS A 77 -14.09 13.79 -3.06
N MET A 78 -14.05 13.39 -4.33
CA MET A 78 -13.58 14.22 -5.45
C MET A 78 -14.29 15.58 -5.50
N ARG A 79 -15.62 15.61 -5.36
CA ARG A 79 -16.39 16.86 -5.39
C ARG A 79 -15.98 17.86 -4.31
N ARG A 80 -15.61 17.38 -3.11
CA ARG A 80 -15.12 18.25 -2.03
C ARG A 80 -13.68 18.68 -2.30
N LEU A 81 -12.84 17.78 -2.79
CA LEU A 81 -11.45 18.06 -3.19
C LEU A 81 -11.35 19.16 -4.26
N GLU A 82 -12.32 19.25 -5.18
CA GLU A 82 -12.37 20.27 -6.22
C GLU A 82 -12.80 21.65 -5.68
N ARG A 83 -13.58 21.68 -4.61
CA ARG A 83 -14.13 22.92 -4.02
C ARG A 83 -13.25 23.47 -2.90
N ASP A 84 -12.65 22.60 -2.13
CA ASP A 84 -11.84 22.95 -0.97
C ASP A 84 -10.39 22.48 -1.18
N LEU A 85 -9.52 23.46 -1.39
CA LEU A 85 -8.09 23.21 -1.66
C LEU A 85 -7.32 22.73 -0.42
N ASN A 86 -7.85 23.02 0.76
CA ASN A 86 -7.24 22.60 2.02
C ASN A 86 -7.64 21.17 2.38
N TYR A 87 -8.80 20.72 1.90
CA TYR A 87 -9.29 19.38 2.22
C TYR A 87 -8.41 18.28 1.63
N LEU A 88 -8.10 17.27 2.45
CA LEU A 88 -7.37 16.07 2.07
C LEU A 88 -7.96 14.86 2.81
N PRO A 89 -8.73 13.97 2.16
CA PRO A 89 -9.37 12.85 2.88
C PRO A 89 -8.39 11.84 3.44
N VAL A 90 -7.28 11.63 2.78
CA VAL A 90 -6.27 10.63 3.15
C VAL A 90 -4.87 11.11 2.77
N ALA A 91 -3.91 10.88 3.64
CA ALA A 91 -2.49 11.04 3.36
C ALA A 91 -1.75 9.76 3.76
N THR A 92 -0.61 9.52 3.12
CA THR A 92 0.21 8.33 3.39
C THR A 92 1.67 8.66 3.47
N VAL A 93 2.37 7.89 4.30
CA VAL A 93 3.83 7.90 4.41
C VAL A 93 4.34 6.47 4.57
N GLU A 94 5.52 6.19 4.05
CA GLU A 94 6.27 4.98 4.38
C GLU A 94 7.20 5.28 5.56
N ALA A 95 7.14 4.47 6.62
CA ALA A 95 8.13 4.49 7.69
C ALA A 95 9.46 3.99 7.12
N ARG A 96 10.47 4.87 7.00
CA ARG A 96 11.77 4.50 6.42
C ARG A 96 12.57 3.62 7.37
N ALA A 97 13.35 2.70 6.82
CA ALA A 97 14.31 1.94 7.62
C ALA A 97 15.32 2.89 8.28
N PRO A 98 15.68 2.68 9.56
CA PRO A 98 16.68 3.50 10.21
C PRO A 98 18.05 3.26 9.58
N GLU A 99 18.81 4.34 9.38
CA GLU A 99 20.20 4.27 8.93
C GLU A 99 21.17 3.90 10.07
N SER A 100 20.78 4.21 11.31
CA SER A 100 21.58 3.95 12.54
C SER A 100 20.68 3.31 13.61
N GLY A 101 20.66 1.99 13.71
CA GLY A 101 20.12 1.22 14.83
C GLY A 101 18.77 1.59 15.47
N SER A 102 18.30 2.83 15.35
CA SER A 102 17.03 3.32 15.91
C SER A 102 16.22 4.11 14.88
N PHE A 103 14.89 4.01 14.98
CA PHE A 103 13.98 4.73 14.09
C PHE A 103 14.13 6.26 14.20
N ASP A 104 14.26 6.94 13.06
CA ASP A 104 14.43 8.40 13.01
C ASP A 104 13.07 9.11 12.88
N TRP A 105 12.58 9.59 14.03
CA TRP A 105 11.33 10.36 14.11
C TRP A 105 11.38 11.70 13.40
N LYS A 106 12.55 12.31 13.30
CA LYS A 106 12.72 13.59 12.59
C LYS A 106 12.47 13.40 11.10
N VAL A 107 13.12 12.41 10.51
CA VAL A 107 12.92 12.02 9.10
C VAL A 107 11.45 11.61 8.85
N TYR A 108 10.85 10.88 9.79
CA TYR A 108 9.45 10.50 9.69
C TYR A 108 8.52 11.72 9.66
N TYR A 109 8.60 12.64 10.62
CA TYR A 109 7.77 13.84 10.64
C TYR A 109 7.99 14.75 9.43
N GLN A 110 9.21 14.88 8.94
CA GLN A 110 9.50 15.60 7.70
C GLN A 110 8.81 14.93 6.49
N SER A 111 8.84 13.62 6.41
CA SER A 111 8.15 12.87 5.36
C SER A 111 6.62 13.03 5.46
N VAL A 112 6.08 13.04 6.68
CA VAL A 112 4.66 13.34 6.93
C VAL A 112 4.30 14.74 6.45
N LEU A 113 5.06 15.77 6.83
CA LEU A 113 4.82 17.14 6.38
C LEU A 113 4.87 17.25 4.86
N THR A 114 5.81 16.57 4.22
CA THR A 114 5.89 16.52 2.76
C THR A 114 4.64 15.87 2.17
N SER A 115 4.18 14.75 2.70
CA SER A 115 2.97 14.07 2.21
C SER A 115 1.69 14.89 2.39
N LEU A 116 1.62 15.72 3.42
CA LEU A 116 0.50 16.63 3.67
C LEU A 116 0.52 17.86 2.75
N THR A 117 1.69 18.27 2.26
CA THR A 117 1.86 19.42 1.36
C THR A 117 1.83 19.04 -0.11
N GLU A 118 2.41 17.90 -0.44
CA GLU A 118 2.47 17.35 -1.78
C GLU A 118 1.44 16.23 -1.94
N LEU A 119 0.20 16.56 -2.28
CA LEU A 119 -0.56 15.60 -3.06
C LEU A 119 0.15 15.48 -4.38
N SER A 120 0.93 14.40 -4.54
CA SER A 120 1.54 14.13 -5.82
C SER A 120 0.42 14.07 -6.86
N ALA A 121 0.40 15.09 -7.72
CA ALA A 121 -0.55 15.18 -8.83
C ALA A 121 -0.42 13.97 -9.79
N SER A 122 0.65 13.17 -9.62
CA SER A 122 0.90 11.94 -10.36
C SER A 122 0.06 10.75 -9.91
N ASP A 123 -0.31 10.68 -8.61
CA ASP A 123 -1.02 9.51 -8.09
C ASP A 123 -2.53 9.60 -8.25
N TYR A 124 -3.04 10.82 -8.44
CA TYR A 124 -4.47 11.07 -8.64
C TYR A 124 -4.65 12.07 -9.78
N SER A 125 -5.31 11.64 -10.87
CA SER A 125 -5.71 12.51 -11.97
C SER A 125 -6.79 13.51 -11.51
N ILE A 126 -6.44 14.42 -10.59
CA ILE A 126 -7.34 15.47 -10.14
C ILE A 126 -7.20 16.63 -11.12
N PRO A 127 -8.23 16.90 -11.96
CA PRO A 127 -8.20 17.99 -12.90
C PRO A 127 -7.94 19.33 -12.20
N ASN A 128 -7.09 20.16 -12.76
CA ASN A 128 -6.78 21.53 -12.30
C ASN A 128 -5.95 21.69 -10.99
N ARG A 129 -5.59 20.63 -10.28
CA ARG A 129 -4.80 20.77 -9.03
C ARG A 129 -3.34 21.16 -9.30
N SER A 130 -2.81 20.90 -10.49
CA SER A 130 -1.48 21.37 -10.91
C SER A 130 -1.37 22.91 -10.97
N LYS A 131 -2.47 23.62 -11.16
CA LYS A 131 -2.53 25.09 -11.11
C LYS A 131 -2.47 25.64 -9.69
N LEU A 132 -2.64 24.80 -8.68
CA LEU A 132 -2.78 25.14 -7.26
C LEU A 132 -1.47 25.11 -6.48
N LYS A 133 -0.37 24.65 -7.10
CA LYS A 133 0.98 24.65 -6.50
C LYS A 133 1.54 26.03 -6.09
N LYS A 134 0.79 27.11 -6.27
CA LYS A 134 1.27 28.48 -6.07
C LYS A 134 0.67 29.23 -4.86
N SER A 135 0.02 28.56 -3.93
CA SER A 135 -0.29 29.24 -2.66
C SER A 135 0.99 29.34 -1.83
N LYS A 136 1.63 30.49 -1.92
CA LYS A 136 2.92 30.81 -1.26
C LYS A 136 2.87 30.75 0.29
N SER A 137 1.71 30.63 0.89
CA SER A 137 1.57 30.59 2.35
C SER A 137 1.97 29.25 2.97
N TYR A 138 1.90 28.14 2.23
CA TYR A 138 2.24 26.80 2.74
C TYR A 138 3.72 26.44 2.65
N GLN A 139 4.49 27.08 1.79
CA GLN A 139 5.93 26.78 1.62
C GLN A 139 6.81 27.24 2.81
N ARG A 140 6.27 28.01 3.75
CA ARG A 140 7.05 28.51 4.89
C ARG A 140 7.21 27.54 6.06
N SER A 141 6.55 26.38 6.05
CA SER A 141 6.57 25.45 7.19
C SER A 141 7.17 24.07 6.90
N VAL A 142 7.79 23.84 5.76
CA VAL A 142 8.66 22.67 5.60
C VAL A 142 9.89 22.93 6.47
N GLY A 143 9.94 22.26 7.63
CA GLY A 143 10.91 22.50 8.67
C GLY A 143 12.33 22.56 8.12
N SER A 144 13.07 23.59 8.46
CA SER A 144 14.49 23.67 8.16
C SER A 144 15.18 22.42 8.72
N SER A 145 16.28 22.00 8.13
CA SER A 145 17.10 20.87 8.60
C SER A 145 17.47 20.94 10.09
N ASN A 146 17.36 22.12 10.72
CA ASN A 146 17.67 22.40 12.12
C ASN A 146 16.44 22.43 13.06
N SER A 147 15.21 22.10 12.61
CA SER A 147 14.04 22.11 13.49
C SER A 147 14.13 21.06 14.59
N HIS A 148 13.71 21.44 15.82
CA HIS A 148 13.59 20.49 16.94
C HIS A 148 12.46 19.49 16.67
N LEU A 149 12.57 18.29 17.24
CA LEU A 149 11.60 17.22 17.06
C LEU A 149 10.19 17.61 17.52
N SER A 150 10.09 18.32 18.66
CA SER A 150 8.82 18.86 19.18
C SER A 150 8.15 19.81 18.19
N THR A 151 8.89 20.72 17.60
CA THR A 151 8.37 21.66 16.60
C THR A 151 7.85 20.96 15.35
N LEU A 152 8.56 19.93 14.87
CA LEU A 152 8.11 19.14 13.72
C LEU A 152 6.81 18.38 14.04
N ARG A 153 6.71 17.82 15.25
CA ARG A 153 5.50 17.14 15.71
C ARG A 153 4.30 18.09 15.77
N GLU A 154 4.47 19.29 16.35
CA GLU A 154 3.43 20.31 16.40
C GLU A 154 3.00 20.74 14.99
N GLN A 155 3.94 20.95 14.08
CA GLN A 155 3.65 21.24 12.67
C GLN A 155 2.83 20.14 12.01
N VAL A 156 3.15 18.86 12.27
CA VAL A 156 2.37 17.73 11.75
C VAL A 156 0.93 17.78 12.26
N ILE A 157 0.73 17.98 13.58
CA ILE A 157 -0.59 18.07 14.20
C ILE A 157 -1.43 19.19 13.56
N VAL A 158 -0.86 20.40 13.49
CA VAL A 158 -1.55 21.57 12.90
C VAL A 158 -1.89 21.33 11.43
N ASN A 159 -0.98 20.72 10.65
CA ASN A 159 -1.24 20.45 9.24
C ASN A 159 -2.31 19.36 9.04
N ILE A 160 -2.33 18.31 9.85
CA ILE A 160 -3.37 17.28 9.80
C ILE A 160 -4.74 17.90 10.08
N GLN A 161 -4.88 18.71 11.14
CA GLN A 161 -6.13 19.40 11.49
C GLN A 161 -6.57 20.37 10.39
N HIS A 162 -5.64 21.13 9.84
CA HIS A 162 -5.95 22.11 8.78
C HIS A 162 -6.39 21.45 7.47
N ARG A 163 -5.93 20.21 7.21
CA ARG A 163 -6.31 19.43 6.03
C ARG A 163 -7.60 18.68 6.18
N ASP A 164 -8.20 18.66 7.38
CA ASP A 164 -9.42 17.90 7.70
C ASP A 164 -9.30 16.43 7.22
N LEU A 165 -8.18 15.78 7.61
CA LEU A 165 -7.93 14.40 7.25
C LEU A 165 -8.94 13.47 7.91
N VAL A 166 -9.45 12.51 7.15
CA VAL A 166 -10.25 11.41 7.69
C VAL A 166 -9.35 10.33 8.26
N VAL A 167 -8.32 9.96 7.51
CA VAL A 167 -7.35 8.93 7.93
C VAL A 167 -5.94 9.26 7.43
N PHE A 168 -4.96 8.99 8.29
CA PHE A 168 -3.54 9.05 7.98
C PHE A 168 -2.95 7.64 7.95
N LEU A 169 -2.33 7.24 6.84
CA LEU A 169 -1.83 5.88 6.62
C LEU A 169 -0.31 5.84 6.69
N THR A 170 0.22 4.90 7.46
CA THR A 170 1.65 4.62 7.51
C THR A 170 1.93 3.20 7.02
N ASP A 171 2.68 3.08 5.92
CA ASP A 171 3.17 1.79 5.43
C ASP A 171 4.47 1.41 6.14
N GLU A 172 4.78 0.10 6.20
CA GLU A 172 5.97 -0.46 6.85
C GLU A 172 6.09 -0.07 8.35
N ALA A 173 4.95 0.15 9.02
CA ALA A 173 4.90 0.69 10.38
C ALA A 173 5.57 -0.19 11.45
N GLN A 174 5.86 -1.49 11.19
CA GLN A 174 6.69 -2.30 12.06
C GLN A 174 8.11 -1.73 12.28
N ARG A 175 8.55 -0.83 11.39
CA ARG A 175 9.85 -0.15 11.57
C ARG A 175 9.89 0.75 12.80
N PHE A 176 8.73 1.16 13.33
CA PHE A 176 8.65 1.87 14.61
C PHE A 176 9.14 1.02 15.78
N SER A 177 9.01 -0.31 15.72
CA SER A 177 9.47 -1.23 16.77
C SER A 177 10.99 -1.41 16.80
N LYS A 178 11.71 -1.00 15.75
CA LYS A 178 13.18 -1.09 15.68
C LYS A 178 13.84 -0.04 16.57
N LEU A 179 13.59 -0.13 17.86
CA LEU A 179 14.12 0.75 18.89
C LEU A 179 14.88 -0.08 19.94
N ALA A 180 15.95 0.52 20.46
CA ALA A 180 16.90 -0.15 21.32
C ALA A 180 16.35 -0.63 22.70
N SER A 181 15.13 -0.24 23.11
CA SER A 181 14.52 -0.67 24.37
C SER A 181 12.98 -0.58 24.36
N SER A 182 12.32 -1.51 25.08
CA SER A 182 10.87 -1.56 25.22
C SER A 182 10.27 -0.29 25.83
N SER A 183 10.95 0.36 26.77
CA SER A 183 10.49 1.63 27.35
C SER A 183 10.43 2.76 26.33
N ARG A 184 11.38 2.83 25.40
CA ARG A 184 11.35 3.81 24.31
C ARG A 184 10.25 3.51 23.30
N GLN A 185 9.98 2.23 23.02
CA GLN A 185 8.87 1.82 22.16
C GLN A 185 7.53 2.28 22.73
N GLN A 186 7.32 2.15 24.05
CA GLN A 186 6.10 2.61 24.71
C GLN A 186 5.92 4.13 24.60
N VAL A 187 6.95 4.92 24.87
CA VAL A 187 6.92 6.39 24.71
C VAL A 187 6.54 6.79 23.28
N GLN A 188 6.98 6.05 22.30
CA GLN A 188 6.68 6.31 20.89
C GLN A 188 5.22 5.98 20.54
N MET A 189 4.69 4.88 21.10
CA MET A 189 3.28 4.54 20.96
C MET A 189 2.38 5.59 21.58
N ASP A 190 2.73 6.05 22.77
CA ASP A 190 1.99 7.09 23.46
C ASP A 190 2.03 8.41 22.64
N ALA A 191 3.16 8.70 21.97
CA ALA A 191 3.27 9.83 21.09
C ALA A 191 2.36 9.73 19.85
N LEU A 192 2.28 8.56 19.22
CA LEU A 192 1.37 8.32 18.08
C LEU A 192 -0.11 8.42 18.53
N GLN A 193 -0.46 7.80 19.65
CA GLN A 193 -1.81 7.86 20.21
C GLN A 193 -2.22 9.29 20.59
N SER A 194 -1.31 10.03 21.21
CA SER A 194 -1.52 11.44 21.52
C SER A 194 -1.76 12.26 20.25
N MET A 195 -0.98 12.03 19.20
CA MET A 195 -1.15 12.70 17.91
C MET A 195 -2.51 12.36 17.28
N ALA A 196 -2.92 11.10 17.26
CA ALA A 196 -4.23 10.68 16.76
C ALA A 196 -5.38 11.33 17.55
N SER A 197 -5.27 11.38 18.88
CA SER A 197 -6.26 12.01 19.75
C SER A 197 -6.33 13.53 19.54
N MET A 198 -5.19 14.20 19.40
CA MET A 198 -5.12 15.67 19.20
C MET A 198 -5.63 16.09 17.82
N THR A 199 -5.46 15.26 16.81
CA THR A 199 -5.88 15.57 15.44
C THR A 199 -7.30 15.11 15.13
N ASN A 200 -7.92 14.29 15.99
CA ASN A 200 -9.19 13.62 15.73
C ASN A 200 -9.20 12.87 14.39
N THR A 201 -8.05 12.34 13.99
CA THR A 201 -7.83 11.64 12.72
C THR A 201 -7.47 10.20 13.01
N LEU A 202 -8.06 9.25 12.30
CA LEU A 202 -7.68 7.85 12.39
C LEU A 202 -6.28 7.63 11.82
N HIS A 203 -5.46 6.86 12.54
CA HIS A 203 -4.15 6.44 12.06
C HIS A 203 -4.17 4.96 11.65
N GLY A 204 -4.02 4.68 10.36
CA GLY A 204 -3.89 3.32 9.83
C GLY A 204 -2.42 2.92 9.75
N LEU A 205 -2.01 1.92 10.51
CA LEU A 205 -0.65 1.37 10.56
C LEU A 205 -0.62 0.05 9.82
N PHE A 206 0.07 0.01 8.68
CA PHE A 206 0.24 -1.17 7.83
C PHE A 206 1.60 -1.79 8.07
N GLY A 207 1.67 -3.08 8.35
CA GLY A 207 2.96 -3.74 8.59
C GLY A 207 2.90 -5.25 8.74
N THR A 208 4.00 -5.82 9.20
CA THR A 208 4.13 -7.25 9.50
C THR A 208 3.54 -7.59 10.86
N TYR A 209 3.60 -8.87 11.26
CA TYR A 209 3.15 -9.34 12.58
C TYR A 209 3.91 -8.69 13.75
N GLU A 210 5.11 -8.13 13.51
CA GLU A 210 5.84 -7.32 14.50
C GLU A 210 5.01 -6.13 15.04
N LEU A 211 4.01 -5.66 14.29
CA LEU A 211 3.08 -4.63 14.77
C LEU A 211 2.25 -5.09 15.99
N LEU A 212 1.96 -6.38 16.12
CA LEU A 212 1.22 -6.91 17.25
C LEU A 212 2.03 -6.80 18.56
N GLU A 213 3.33 -7.06 18.50
CA GLU A 213 4.23 -6.86 19.63
C GLU A 213 4.24 -5.39 20.06
N PHE A 214 4.37 -4.50 19.08
CA PHE A 214 4.34 -3.06 19.29
C PHE A 214 3.01 -2.60 19.90
N ARG A 215 1.85 -3.08 19.41
CA ARG A 215 0.52 -2.80 19.97
C ARG A 215 0.41 -3.25 21.43
N ASN A 216 0.94 -4.41 21.76
CA ASN A 216 0.80 -5.03 23.09
C ASN A 216 1.61 -4.30 24.18
N LEU A 217 2.53 -3.40 23.82
CA LEU A 217 3.29 -2.59 24.78
C LEU A 217 2.43 -1.57 25.53
N SER A 218 1.28 -1.16 24.98
CA SER A 218 0.40 -0.18 25.60
C SER A 218 -1.03 -0.72 25.77
N GLY A 219 -1.44 -0.97 27.00
CA GLY A 219 -2.81 -1.39 27.31
C GLY A 219 -3.87 -0.34 26.93
N GLN A 220 -3.51 0.94 26.87
CA GLN A 220 -4.40 2.01 26.45
C GLN A 220 -4.63 1.97 24.94
N LEU A 221 -3.58 1.71 24.16
CA LEU A 221 -3.66 1.60 22.71
C LEU A 221 -4.48 0.37 22.30
N SER A 222 -4.29 -0.75 22.98
CA SER A 222 -5.05 -1.98 22.72
C SER A 222 -6.58 -1.78 22.85
N ARG A 223 -7.01 -0.88 23.74
CA ARG A 223 -8.45 -0.56 23.90
C ARG A 223 -8.99 0.42 22.86
N ARG A 224 -8.12 1.18 22.21
CA ARG A 224 -8.47 2.21 21.21
C ARG A 224 -7.95 1.86 19.83
N SER A 225 -7.79 0.59 19.56
CA SER A 225 -7.36 0.11 18.25
C SER A 225 -8.33 -0.90 17.67
N ILE A 226 -8.35 -0.96 16.34
CA ILE A 226 -9.03 -1.98 15.56
C ILE A 226 -7.93 -2.79 14.85
N ASP A 227 -8.00 -4.11 14.96
CA ASP A 227 -7.06 -5.02 14.33
C ASP A 227 -7.68 -5.62 13.07
N ILE A 228 -6.95 -5.53 11.97
CA ILE A 228 -7.33 -6.13 10.69
C ILE A 228 -6.22 -7.06 10.25
N HIS A 229 -6.55 -8.34 10.13
CA HIS A 229 -5.61 -9.34 9.66
C HIS A 229 -5.75 -9.54 8.15
N PHE A 230 -4.64 -9.38 7.43
CA PHE A 230 -4.55 -9.67 6.01
C PHE A 230 -3.69 -10.92 5.80
N PRO A 231 -4.30 -12.14 5.80
CA PRO A 231 -3.59 -13.40 5.75
C PRO A 231 -3.09 -13.72 4.34
N ARG A 232 -2.14 -14.63 4.27
CA ARG A 232 -1.81 -15.37 3.04
C ARG A 232 -2.81 -16.51 2.82
N TYR A 233 -2.85 -17.07 1.64
CA TYR A 233 -3.56 -18.31 1.37
C TYR A 233 -2.91 -19.48 2.10
N GLN A 234 -3.73 -20.38 2.67
CA GLN A 234 -3.28 -21.51 3.47
C GLN A 234 -3.44 -22.82 2.69
N ALA A 235 -2.42 -23.70 2.72
CA ALA A 235 -2.45 -24.97 1.98
C ALA A 235 -3.37 -26.02 2.60
N ASP A 236 -3.66 -25.90 3.89
CA ASP A 236 -4.55 -26.77 4.66
C ASP A 236 -6.03 -26.36 4.57
N CYS A 237 -6.33 -25.25 3.91
CA CYS A 237 -7.68 -24.74 3.66
C CYS A 237 -8.08 -24.95 2.20
N SER A 238 -9.06 -25.81 1.93
CA SER A 238 -9.52 -26.13 0.57
C SER A 238 -10.07 -24.91 -0.17
N GLU A 239 -10.79 -24.01 0.54
CA GLU A 239 -11.32 -22.78 -0.03
C GLU A 239 -10.17 -21.86 -0.47
N ASP A 240 -9.14 -21.73 0.35
CA ASP A 240 -7.95 -20.92 0.06
C ASP A 240 -7.19 -21.45 -1.17
N LEU A 241 -7.08 -22.76 -1.32
CA LEU A 241 -6.45 -23.35 -2.50
C LEU A 241 -7.22 -23.07 -3.78
N ILE A 242 -8.55 -23.19 -3.74
CA ILE A 242 -9.40 -22.85 -4.89
C ILE A 242 -9.24 -21.36 -5.26
N GLU A 243 -9.26 -20.48 -4.28
CA GLU A 243 -9.11 -19.06 -4.53
C GLU A 243 -7.68 -18.70 -5.02
N PHE A 244 -6.65 -19.39 -4.53
CA PHE A 244 -5.28 -19.20 -5.02
C PHE A 244 -5.15 -19.61 -6.50
N GLN A 245 -5.79 -20.71 -6.91
CA GLN A 245 -5.86 -21.11 -8.32
C GLN A 245 -6.60 -20.06 -9.17
N ARG A 246 -7.70 -19.49 -8.67
CA ARG A 246 -8.41 -18.38 -9.34
C ARG A 246 -7.53 -17.14 -9.50
N VAL A 247 -6.71 -16.83 -8.50
CA VAL A 247 -5.72 -15.73 -8.58
C VAL A 247 -4.71 -16.00 -9.68
N LEU A 248 -4.15 -17.23 -9.77
CA LEU A 248 -3.24 -17.64 -10.83
C LEU A 248 -3.87 -17.47 -12.21
N LYS A 249 -5.08 -18.00 -12.42
CA LYS A 249 -5.83 -17.84 -13.66
C LYS A 249 -6.03 -16.38 -14.02
N SER A 250 -6.44 -15.55 -13.05
CA SER A 250 -6.64 -14.12 -13.26
C SER A 250 -5.35 -13.39 -13.66
N PHE A 251 -4.18 -13.79 -13.14
CA PHE A 251 -2.91 -13.26 -13.60
C PHE A 251 -2.59 -13.70 -15.03
N GLY A 252 -2.84 -14.96 -15.39
CA GLY A 252 -2.66 -15.45 -16.75
C GLY A 252 -3.48 -14.67 -17.77
N GLU A 253 -4.77 -14.43 -17.46
CA GLU A 253 -5.68 -13.65 -18.32
C GLU A 253 -5.27 -12.18 -18.49
N LYS A 254 -4.52 -11.61 -17.54
CA LYS A 254 -4.01 -10.23 -17.61
C LYS A 254 -2.71 -10.09 -18.41
N MET A 255 -2.07 -11.18 -18.76
CA MET A 255 -0.89 -11.18 -19.62
C MET A 255 -1.30 -11.02 -21.08
N THR A 256 -0.81 -9.98 -21.74
CA THR A 256 -1.10 -9.71 -23.16
C THR A 256 -0.19 -10.58 -24.04
N LEU A 257 -0.42 -11.90 -24.03
CA LEU A 257 0.20 -12.90 -24.89
C LEU A 257 -0.81 -13.39 -25.93
N GLU A 258 -0.36 -14.06 -26.97
CA GLU A 258 -1.24 -14.64 -28.00
C GLU A 258 -2.19 -15.68 -27.41
N LYS A 259 -1.65 -16.50 -26.51
CA LYS A 259 -2.39 -17.50 -25.74
C LYS A 259 -2.19 -17.24 -24.25
N ALA A 260 -3.30 -17.07 -23.50
CA ALA A 260 -3.23 -16.94 -22.05
C ALA A 260 -2.61 -18.20 -21.43
N PRO A 261 -1.65 -18.06 -20.50
CA PRO A 261 -1.05 -19.22 -19.85
C PRO A 261 -2.01 -19.82 -18.81
N GLU A 262 -2.05 -21.14 -18.73
CA GLU A 262 -2.84 -21.91 -17.80
C GLU A 262 -2.07 -22.12 -16.48
N LEU A 263 -1.81 -21.02 -15.74
CA LEU A 263 -0.97 -21.02 -14.55
C LEU A 263 -1.57 -21.84 -13.39
N GLU A 264 -2.89 -21.94 -13.32
CA GLU A 264 -3.64 -22.68 -12.30
C GLU A 264 -3.35 -24.17 -12.31
N ILE A 265 -2.94 -24.75 -13.44
CA ILE A 265 -2.58 -26.18 -13.54
C ILE A 265 -1.31 -26.47 -12.73
N HIS A 266 -0.44 -25.46 -12.58
CA HIS A 266 0.83 -25.58 -11.88
C HIS A 266 0.78 -24.96 -10.47
N TRP A 267 -0.42 -24.89 -9.86
CA TRP A 267 -0.65 -24.16 -8.61
C TRP A 267 0.25 -24.60 -7.46
N GLU A 268 0.55 -25.88 -7.31
CA GLU A 268 1.44 -26.42 -6.26
C GLU A 268 2.83 -25.77 -6.34
N PHE A 269 3.41 -25.74 -7.56
CA PHE A 269 4.70 -25.13 -7.82
C PHE A 269 4.73 -23.64 -7.48
N PHE A 270 3.66 -22.91 -7.81
CA PHE A 270 3.55 -21.48 -7.49
C PHE A 270 3.28 -21.25 -6.00
N TYR A 271 2.48 -22.12 -5.38
CA TYR A 271 2.17 -22.04 -3.96
C TYR A 271 3.42 -22.26 -3.10
N GLU A 272 4.18 -23.32 -3.31
CA GLU A 272 5.42 -23.63 -2.57
C GLU A 272 6.39 -22.44 -2.53
N ARG A 273 6.48 -21.70 -3.64
CA ARG A 273 7.45 -20.62 -3.79
C ARG A 273 6.95 -19.24 -3.38
N SER A 274 5.66 -19.01 -3.44
CA SER A 274 5.03 -17.78 -2.97
C SER A 274 4.54 -17.89 -1.52
N ILE A 275 4.49 -19.12 -0.99
CA ILE A 275 3.92 -19.46 0.32
C ILE A 275 2.48 -18.91 0.44
N GLY A 276 1.72 -18.91 -0.66
CA GLY A 276 0.38 -18.34 -0.71
C GLY A 276 0.31 -16.81 -0.65
N CYS A 277 1.44 -16.10 -0.76
CA CYS A 277 1.50 -14.63 -0.78
C CYS A 277 1.34 -14.09 -2.20
N VAL A 278 0.21 -13.41 -2.48
CA VAL A 278 -0.16 -12.93 -3.82
C VAL A 278 0.81 -11.88 -4.37
N GLY A 279 1.40 -11.03 -3.53
CA GLY A 279 2.38 -10.03 -3.97
C GLY A 279 3.68 -10.69 -4.42
N ILE A 280 4.20 -11.69 -3.68
CA ILE A 280 5.38 -12.48 -4.08
C ILE A 280 5.11 -13.18 -5.40
N LEU A 281 3.93 -13.81 -5.53
CA LEU A 281 3.51 -14.45 -6.77
C LEU A 281 3.52 -13.47 -7.96
N LYS A 282 2.95 -12.28 -7.77
CA LYS A 282 2.88 -11.23 -8.80
C LYS A 282 4.26 -10.76 -9.24
N ASP A 283 5.16 -10.52 -8.29
CA ASP A 283 6.53 -10.07 -8.59
C ASP A 283 7.28 -11.13 -9.39
N TRP A 284 7.14 -12.38 -9.01
CA TRP A 284 7.72 -13.51 -9.74
C TRP A 284 7.13 -13.65 -11.14
N LEU A 285 5.79 -13.64 -11.27
CA LEU A 285 5.12 -13.70 -12.57
C LEU A 285 5.50 -12.51 -13.47
N SER A 286 5.76 -11.33 -12.89
CA SER A 286 6.25 -10.16 -13.65
C SER A 286 7.60 -10.41 -14.30
N GLN A 287 8.51 -11.14 -13.61
CA GLN A 287 9.82 -11.51 -14.16
C GLN A 287 9.68 -12.58 -15.26
N ALA A 288 8.85 -13.59 -15.03
CA ALA A 288 8.57 -14.63 -16.00
C ALA A 288 7.94 -14.06 -17.27
N TYR A 289 6.98 -13.14 -17.11
CA TYR A 289 6.31 -12.46 -18.21
C TYR A 289 7.28 -11.59 -19.02
N ARG A 290 8.17 -10.84 -18.36
CA ARG A 290 9.22 -10.07 -19.02
C ARG A 290 10.06 -10.95 -19.95
N LYS A 291 10.52 -12.11 -19.44
CA LYS A 291 11.32 -13.07 -20.22
C LYS A 291 10.54 -13.60 -21.44
N ALA A 292 9.27 -13.99 -21.27
CA ALA A 292 8.44 -14.43 -22.36
C ALA A 292 8.24 -13.36 -23.45
N LEU A 293 8.11 -12.09 -23.05
CA LEU A 293 8.03 -10.96 -24.00
C LEU A 293 9.36 -10.74 -24.75
N GLU A 294 10.50 -10.87 -24.08
CA GLU A 294 11.84 -10.77 -24.69
C GLU A 294 12.07 -11.88 -25.73
N GLU A 295 11.57 -13.09 -25.44
CA GLU A 295 11.65 -14.25 -26.35
C GLU A 295 10.54 -14.26 -27.44
N SER A 296 9.64 -13.26 -27.44
CA SER A 296 8.46 -13.22 -28.32
C SER A 296 7.61 -14.50 -28.26
N ALA A 297 7.51 -15.07 -27.07
CA ALA A 297 6.78 -16.31 -26.86
C ALA A 297 5.27 -16.10 -26.96
N SER A 298 4.55 -17.03 -27.59
CA SER A 298 3.10 -17.01 -27.73
C SER A 298 2.35 -17.19 -26.40
N THR A 299 2.98 -17.88 -25.42
CA THR A 299 2.47 -18.10 -24.07
C THR A 299 3.62 -18.25 -23.06
N LEU A 300 3.31 -18.18 -21.78
CA LEU A 300 4.27 -18.51 -20.71
C LEU A 300 4.52 -20.03 -20.69
N ARG A 301 5.78 -20.44 -20.68
CA ARG A 301 6.23 -21.84 -20.58
C ARG A 301 7.02 -22.05 -19.30
N GLU A 302 7.18 -23.30 -18.88
CA GLU A 302 7.86 -23.65 -17.61
C GLU A 302 9.26 -23.04 -17.47
N HIS A 303 10.08 -23.00 -18.52
CA HIS A 303 11.41 -22.43 -18.46
C HIS A 303 11.45 -20.93 -18.16
N HIS A 304 10.33 -20.18 -18.42
CA HIS A 304 10.23 -18.76 -18.10
C HIS A 304 10.14 -18.53 -16.59
N TRP A 305 9.44 -19.40 -15.84
CA TRP A 305 9.27 -19.22 -14.39
C TRP A 305 10.18 -20.12 -13.55
N ARG A 306 10.63 -21.27 -14.05
CA ARG A 306 11.55 -22.17 -13.31
C ARG A 306 12.96 -21.60 -13.15
N SER A 307 13.40 -20.72 -14.06
CA SER A 307 14.74 -20.15 -14.05
C SER A 307 14.98 -19.10 -12.94
N TYR A 308 13.91 -18.56 -12.34
CA TYR A 308 14.05 -17.61 -11.25
C TYR A 308 14.07 -18.34 -9.90
N LYS A 309 15.18 -18.21 -9.17
CA LYS A 309 15.26 -18.64 -7.77
C LYS A 309 14.30 -17.76 -6.96
N CYS A 310 13.35 -18.38 -6.27
CA CYS A 310 12.48 -17.67 -5.37
C CYS A 310 13.33 -17.02 -4.26
N TRP A 311 13.09 -15.75 -3.97
CA TRP A 311 13.77 -14.98 -2.92
C TRP A 311 13.68 -15.63 -1.54
N LEU A 312 12.66 -16.45 -1.29
CA LEU A 312 12.41 -17.13 -0.01
C LEU A 312 13.44 -18.21 0.34
N LEU A 313 14.19 -18.74 -0.62
CA LEU A 313 15.27 -19.71 -0.34
C LEU A 313 16.56 -19.03 0.15
N CYS A 314 16.63 -17.68 0.13
CA CYS A 314 17.78 -16.92 0.60
C CYS A 314 17.58 -16.31 1.99
N VAL A 315 16.36 -16.35 2.54
CA VAL A 315 16.08 -15.92 3.92
C VAL A 315 15.80 -17.20 4.70
N GLY A 316 16.86 -17.75 5.32
CA GLY A 316 16.73 -18.88 6.21
C GLY A 316 15.74 -18.57 7.33
N TYR A 317 14.69 -19.40 7.42
CA TYR A 317 13.87 -19.56 8.61
C TYR A 317 14.57 -20.49 9.57
#